data_c40989f0e626e8f4c45238e9caabe395
#
_entry.id   c40989f0e626e8f4c45238e9caabe395
#
_cell.length_a   1.000
_cell.length_b   1.000
_cell.length_c   1.000
_cell.angle_alpha   90.00
_cell.angle_beta   90.00
_cell.angle_gamma   90.00
#
_symmetry.space_group_name_H-M   'P 1'
#
loop_
_entity.id
_entity.type
_entity.pdbx_description
1 polymer ?
#
loop_
_entity_poly.entity_id
_entity_poly.type
_entity_poly.pdbx_seq_one_letter_code
_entity_poly.pdbx_strand_id
1 'polypeptide(L)'
;MSRIAFLYPGQGAQEAGMAKDFYENSSEARELFDQASEMLDLDLRKLCFEENDLLDKTEYTQAAMVAACLAITGELKKRGLHPDMTAGLSLGEYCAIAAAGGMSDLDAVRTVRARGIFMEHAAPEGTGAMSAILGMENSSVEKVMQEIDGAYIANYNCPGQIVITGEKEACLLYTSPSPRDRTRS
;
A
#
# COMPACT_ATOMS: atom_id res chain seq x y z
N MET A 1 -29.82 -8.51 9.84
CA MET A 1 -28.63 -7.95 10.53
C MET A 1 -27.75 -7.31 9.47
N SER A 2 -27.26 -6.10 9.72
CA SER A 2 -26.27 -5.46 8.82
C SER A 2 -24.94 -6.22 8.95
N ARG A 3 -24.27 -6.44 7.81
CA ARG A 3 -22.92 -7.02 7.76
C ARG A 3 -21.88 -5.92 7.73
N ILE A 4 -20.74 -6.17 8.37
CA ILE A 4 -19.63 -5.23 8.47
C ILE A 4 -18.46 -5.76 7.65
N ALA A 5 -17.91 -4.92 6.77
CA ALA A 5 -16.68 -5.21 6.05
C ALA A 5 -15.57 -4.24 6.50
N PHE A 6 -14.37 -4.77 6.80
CA PHE A 6 -13.18 -3.96 6.97
C PHE A 6 -12.40 -3.95 5.67
N LEU A 7 -12.14 -2.75 5.16
CA LEU A 7 -11.39 -2.52 3.92
C LEU A 7 -10.09 -1.81 4.24
N TYR A 8 -8.99 -2.36 3.76
CA TYR A 8 -7.64 -1.85 4.03
C TYR A 8 -7.03 -1.24 2.77
N PRO A 9 -6.49 0.00 2.86
CA PRO A 9 -5.89 0.67 1.72
C PRO A 9 -4.55 0.03 1.31
N GLY A 10 -4.17 0.26 0.06
CA GLY A 10 -2.83 -0.01 -0.44
C GLY A 10 -1.85 1.13 -0.16
N GLN A 11 -0.59 0.94 -0.57
CA GLN A 11 0.44 1.99 -0.54
C GLN A 11 -0.03 3.23 -1.31
N GLY A 12 0.27 4.43 -0.78
CA GLY A 12 -0.18 5.72 -1.30
C GLY A 12 -1.24 6.39 -0.42
N ALA A 13 -1.73 5.71 0.63
CA ALA A 13 -2.67 6.27 1.60
C ALA A 13 -1.97 6.69 2.93
N GLN A 14 -0.63 6.60 3.00
CA GLN A 14 0.13 7.03 4.16
C GLN A 14 0.10 8.55 4.31
N GLU A 15 0.02 9.00 5.55
CA GLU A 15 0.04 10.41 5.91
C GLU A 15 0.69 10.58 7.28
N ALA A 16 1.50 11.63 7.46
CA ALA A 16 2.07 11.96 8.76
C ALA A 16 0.95 12.25 9.77
N GLY A 17 1.06 11.68 10.96
CA GLY A 17 0.02 11.73 11.98
C GLY A 17 -0.92 10.52 11.99
N MET A 18 -0.84 9.60 11.00
CA MET A 18 -1.72 8.44 10.92
C MET A 18 -1.65 7.57 12.19
N ALA A 19 -2.81 7.25 12.76
CA ALA A 19 -3.02 6.46 13.98
C ALA A 19 -2.39 7.03 15.27
N LYS A 20 -1.92 8.29 15.29
CA LYS A 20 -1.36 8.94 16.47
C LYS A 20 -2.38 9.03 17.60
N ASP A 21 -3.58 9.43 17.30
CA ASP A 21 -4.70 9.52 18.25
C ASP A 21 -5.07 8.15 18.84
N PHE A 22 -4.97 7.08 18.05
CA PHE A 22 -5.14 5.71 18.53
C PHE A 22 -4.01 5.31 19.48
N TYR A 23 -2.76 5.59 19.12
CA TYR A 23 -1.62 5.33 19.99
C TYR A 23 -1.75 6.05 21.35
N GLU A 24 -2.19 7.31 21.34
CA GLU A 24 -2.33 8.13 22.55
C GLU A 24 -3.47 7.64 23.47
N ASN A 25 -4.55 7.09 22.90
CA ASN A 25 -5.81 6.81 23.62
C ASN A 25 -6.15 5.31 23.73
N SER A 26 -5.41 4.40 23.11
CA SER A 26 -5.63 2.96 23.15
C SER A 26 -4.38 2.21 23.65
N SER A 27 -4.56 1.36 24.66
CA SER A 27 -3.49 0.49 25.17
C SER A 27 -3.05 -0.53 24.13
N GLU A 28 -3.99 -1.07 23.36
CA GLU A 28 -3.72 -2.06 22.31
C GLU A 28 -2.96 -1.47 21.14
N ALA A 29 -3.35 -0.28 20.71
CA ALA A 29 -2.64 0.44 19.64
C ALA A 29 -1.19 0.77 20.08
N ARG A 30 -1.02 1.22 21.32
CA ARG A 30 0.31 1.50 21.89
C ARG A 30 1.16 0.25 21.95
N GLU A 31 0.62 -0.85 22.47
CA GLU A 31 1.33 -2.11 22.59
C GLU A 31 1.80 -2.62 21.22
N LEU A 32 0.94 -2.59 20.20
CA LEU A 32 1.31 -2.99 18.84
C LEU A 32 2.43 -2.13 18.26
N PHE A 33 2.34 -0.80 18.38
CA PHE A 33 3.38 0.11 17.87
C PHE A 33 4.71 -0.09 18.58
N ASP A 34 4.70 -0.27 19.92
CA ASP A 34 5.90 -0.44 20.70
C ASP A 34 6.58 -1.79 20.43
N GLN A 35 5.80 -2.88 20.40
CA GLN A 35 6.32 -4.23 20.07
C GLN A 35 6.83 -4.31 18.63
N ALA A 36 6.11 -3.72 17.67
CA ALA A 36 6.53 -3.70 16.28
C ALA A 36 7.80 -2.84 16.09
N SER A 37 7.93 -1.72 16.81
CA SER A 37 9.14 -0.88 16.78
C SER A 37 10.35 -1.63 17.33
N GLU A 38 10.19 -2.33 18.45
CA GLU A 38 11.26 -3.16 19.05
C GLU A 38 11.66 -4.31 18.10
N MET A 39 10.67 -5.02 17.55
CA MET A 39 10.90 -6.16 16.64
C MET A 39 11.65 -5.77 15.36
N LEU A 40 11.36 -4.58 14.82
CA LEU A 40 11.96 -4.09 13.55
C LEU A 40 13.24 -3.26 13.75
N ASP A 41 13.61 -2.95 14.99
CA ASP A 41 14.63 -1.94 15.29
C ASP A 41 14.37 -0.62 14.55
N LEU A 42 13.10 -0.17 14.56
CA LEU A 42 12.61 1.00 13.81
C LEU A 42 11.57 1.76 14.64
N ASP A 43 11.80 3.03 14.91
CA ASP A 43 10.80 3.85 15.62
C ASP A 43 9.60 4.15 14.71
N LEU A 44 8.59 3.26 14.75
CA LEU A 44 7.36 3.39 13.97
C LEU A 44 6.53 4.61 14.41
N ARG A 45 6.65 5.07 15.66
CA ARG A 45 5.96 6.25 16.14
C ARG A 45 6.49 7.50 15.45
N LYS A 46 7.81 7.67 15.47
CA LYS A 46 8.46 8.79 14.76
C LYS A 46 8.15 8.74 13.27
N LEU A 47 8.21 7.54 12.68
CA LEU A 47 7.93 7.34 11.26
C LEU A 47 6.49 7.69 10.88
N CYS A 48 5.49 7.31 11.71
CA CYS A 48 4.07 7.51 11.42
C CYS A 48 3.54 8.88 11.87
N PHE A 49 4.07 9.46 12.97
CA PHE A 49 3.44 10.60 13.63
C PHE A 49 4.05 11.94 13.29
N GLU A 50 5.25 11.95 12.72
CA GLU A 50 6.00 13.15 12.40
C GLU A 50 6.23 13.25 10.88
N GLU A 51 6.33 14.46 10.36
CA GLU A 51 6.78 14.71 8.99
C GLU A 51 8.22 14.22 8.81
N ASN A 52 8.45 13.41 7.80
CA ASN A 52 9.77 12.86 7.48
C ASN A 52 9.84 12.34 6.04
N ASP A 53 11.05 12.24 5.48
CA ASP A 53 11.30 11.78 4.11
C ASP A 53 11.29 10.25 3.96
N LEU A 54 11.17 9.49 5.07
CA LEU A 54 11.21 8.03 5.03
C LEU A 54 9.84 7.42 4.79
N LEU A 55 8.77 8.10 5.21
CA LEU A 55 7.41 7.55 5.14
C LEU A 55 6.99 7.21 3.71
N ASP A 56 7.53 7.90 2.70
CA ASP A 56 7.23 7.66 1.28
C ASP A 56 8.15 6.63 0.61
N LYS A 57 9.18 6.14 1.32
CA LYS A 57 10.01 5.05 0.81
C LYS A 57 9.34 3.72 1.05
N THR A 58 9.21 2.90 0.01
CA THR A 58 8.44 1.64 0.03
C THR A 58 8.78 0.73 1.21
N GLU A 59 10.04 0.58 1.52
CA GLU A 59 10.51 -0.26 2.64
C GLU A 59 10.00 0.20 4.02
N TYR A 60 9.75 1.51 4.20
CA TYR A 60 9.21 2.08 5.45
C TYR A 60 7.70 2.22 5.40
N THR A 61 7.15 2.68 4.27
CA THR A 61 5.71 2.87 4.07
C THR A 61 4.92 1.60 4.43
N GLN A 62 5.40 0.44 4.00
CA GLN A 62 4.66 -0.80 4.17
C GLN A 62 4.50 -1.19 5.64
N ALA A 63 5.57 -1.14 6.42
CA ALA A 63 5.51 -1.44 7.86
C ALA A 63 4.67 -0.40 8.62
N ALA A 64 4.85 0.89 8.30
CA ALA A 64 4.12 2.00 8.92
C ALA A 64 2.61 1.87 8.73
N MET A 65 2.17 1.68 7.48
CA MET A 65 0.74 1.56 7.16
C MET A 65 0.09 0.33 7.78
N VAL A 66 0.74 -0.83 7.74
CA VAL A 66 0.18 -2.05 8.31
C VAL A 66 0.09 -1.93 9.83
N ALA A 67 1.11 -1.39 10.51
CA ALA A 67 1.05 -1.13 11.94
C ALA A 67 -0.09 -0.17 12.31
N ALA A 68 -0.26 0.94 11.58
CA ALA A 68 -1.34 1.90 11.78
C ALA A 68 -2.72 1.26 11.57
N CYS A 69 -2.93 0.55 10.47
CA CYS A 69 -4.20 -0.11 10.17
C CYS A 69 -4.57 -1.17 11.21
N LEU A 70 -3.60 -1.98 11.67
CA LEU A 70 -3.86 -3.02 12.66
C LEU A 70 -4.05 -2.46 14.06
N ALA A 71 -3.36 -1.38 14.44
CA ALA A 71 -3.61 -0.65 15.68
C ALA A 71 -5.05 -0.12 15.76
N ILE A 72 -5.54 0.48 14.69
CA ILE A 72 -6.94 0.91 14.57
C ILE A 72 -7.89 -0.29 14.66
N THR A 73 -7.56 -1.37 13.95
CA THR A 73 -8.37 -2.60 13.95
C THR A 73 -8.49 -3.21 15.33
N GLY A 74 -7.41 -3.28 16.09
CA GLY A 74 -7.39 -3.77 17.48
C GLY A 74 -8.32 -2.98 18.37
N GLU A 75 -8.26 -1.65 18.32
CA GLU A 75 -9.15 -0.78 19.08
C GLU A 75 -10.62 -0.94 18.70
N LEU A 76 -10.93 -1.05 17.38
CA LEU A 76 -12.30 -1.29 16.92
C LEU A 76 -12.85 -2.63 17.43
N LYS A 77 -12.05 -3.70 17.37
CA LYS A 77 -12.43 -5.02 17.89
C LYS A 77 -12.66 -4.98 19.40
N LYS A 78 -11.82 -4.28 20.15
CA LYS A 78 -11.99 -4.08 21.61
C LYS A 78 -13.29 -3.37 21.94
N ARG A 79 -13.73 -2.44 21.12
CA ARG A 79 -15.04 -1.76 21.25
C ARG A 79 -16.22 -2.60 20.75
N GLY A 80 -16.00 -3.85 20.37
CA GLY A 80 -17.05 -4.78 19.94
C GLY A 80 -17.41 -4.65 18.47
N LEU A 81 -16.66 -3.89 17.67
CA LEU A 81 -16.86 -3.82 16.21
C LEU A 81 -16.01 -4.89 15.52
N HIS A 82 -16.65 -5.97 15.13
CA HIS A 82 -16.00 -7.10 14.46
C HIS A 82 -16.45 -7.19 13.00
N PRO A 83 -15.52 -7.45 12.05
CA PRO A 83 -15.90 -7.61 10.65
C PRO A 83 -16.47 -9.00 10.39
N ASP A 84 -17.51 -9.06 9.53
CA ASP A 84 -17.99 -10.31 8.93
C ASP A 84 -17.10 -10.72 7.75
N MET A 85 -16.42 -9.75 7.13
CA MET A 85 -15.49 -9.95 6.03
C MET A 85 -14.38 -8.88 6.04
N THR A 86 -13.24 -9.24 5.50
CA THR A 86 -12.10 -8.33 5.35
C THR A 86 -11.59 -8.36 3.92
N ALA A 87 -11.14 -7.23 3.40
CA ALA A 87 -10.48 -7.14 2.11
C ALA A 87 -9.41 -6.04 2.16
N GLY A 88 -8.38 -6.17 1.32
CA GLY A 88 -7.30 -5.20 1.26
C GLY A 88 -6.72 -5.09 -0.15
N LEU A 89 -6.30 -3.88 -0.52
CA LEU A 89 -5.65 -3.61 -1.79
C LEU A 89 -4.13 -3.82 -1.64
N SER A 90 -3.54 -4.80 -2.35
CA SER A 90 -2.10 -5.05 -2.35
C SER A 90 -1.52 -5.14 -0.93
N LEU A 91 -0.90 -4.07 -0.41
CA LEU A 91 -0.40 -3.98 0.96
C LEU A 91 -1.48 -4.27 2.01
N GLY A 92 -2.68 -3.75 1.80
CA GLY A 92 -3.81 -3.91 2.72
C GLY A 92 -4.31 -5.35 2.86
N GLU A 93 -3.95 -6.25 1.93
CA GLU A 93 -4.28 -7.68 2.02
C GLU A 93 -3.66 -8.31 3.28
N TYR A 94 -2.47 -7.90 3.68
CA TYR A 94 -1.83 -8.37 4.92
C TYR A 94 -2.61 -7.95 6.16
N CYS A 95 -3.16 -6.73 6.16
CA CYS A 95 -4.07 -6.30 7.23
C CYS A 95 -5.36 -7.12 7.23
N ALA A 96 -5.92 -7.41 6.05
CA ALA A 96 -7.13 -8.20 5.92
C ALA A 96 -6.92 -9.64 6.43
N ILE A 97 -5.79 -10.26 6.11
CA ILE A 97 -5.41 -11.61 6.58
C ILE A 97 -5.25 -11.62 8.11
N ALA A 98 -4.53 -10.64 8.68
CA ALA A 98 -4.34 -10.53 10.12
C ALA A 98 -5.67 -10.27 10.84
N ALA A 99 -6.50 -9.35 10.33
CA ALA A 99 -7.81 -9.06 10.90
C ALA A 99 -8.76 -10.28 10.87
N ALA A 100 -8.63 -11.16 9.86
CA ALA A 100 -9.35 -12.43 9.78
C ALA A 100 -8.75 -13.55 10.65
N GLY A 101 -7.61 -13.32 11.32
CA GLY A 101 -6.93 -14.32 12.18
C GLY A 101 -6.02 -15.28 11.41
N GLY A 102 -5.67 -14.98 10.15
CA GLY A 102 -4.79 -15.82 9.34
C GLY A 102 -3.30 -15.68 9.69
N MET A 103 -2.91 -14.60 10.35
CA MET A 103 -1.57 -14.37 10.92
C MET A 103 -1.66 -13.42 12.11
N SER A 104 -0.60 -13.33 12.92
CA SER A 104 -0.54 -12.32 13.98
C SER A 104 -0.28 -10.92 13.40
N ASP A 105 -0.68 -9.88 14.13
CA ASP A 105 -0.46 -8.50 13.73
C ASP A 105 1.04 -8.20 13.57
N LEU A 106 1.88 -8.71 14.49
CA LEU A 106 3.34 -8.56 14.43
C LEU A 106 3.95 -9.31 13.23
N ASP A 107 3.45 -10.52 12.91
CA ASP A 107 3.90 -11.23 11.72
C ASP A 107 3.53 -10.50 10.42
N ALA A 108 2.35 -9.88 10.37
CA ALA A 108 1.95 -9.04 9.25
C ALA A 108 2.93 -7.87 9.07
N VAL A 109 3.21 -7.12 10.14
CA VAL A 109 4.15 -5.97 10.11
C VAL A 109 5.56 -6.42 9.69
N ARG A 110 6.07 -7.52 10.25
CA ARG A 110 7.38 -8.09 9.89
C ARG A 110 7.44 -8.52 8.43
N THR A 111 6.39 -9.19 7.95
CA THR A 111 6.34 -9.69 6.58
C THR A 111 6.33 -8.54 5.57
N VAL A 112 5.53 -7.50 5.81
CA VAL A 112 5.48 -6.36 4.90
C VAL A 112 6.74 -5.49 4.96
N ARG A 113 7.47 -5.47 6.10
CA ARG A 113 8.79 -4.85 6.18
C ARG A 113 9.76 -5.54 5.23
N ALA A 114 9.84 -6.86 5.27
CA ALA A 114 10.67 -7.63 4.35
C ALA A 114 10.22 -7.44 2.89
N ARG A 115 8.91 -7.47 2.63
CA ARG A 115 8.34 -7.20 1.29
C ARG A 115 8.73 -5.82 0.78
N GLY A 116 8.63 -4.79 1.62
CA GLY A 116 8.99 -3.42 1.25
C GLY A 116 10.46 -3.29 0.87
N ILE A 117 11.36 -3.91 1.64
CA ILE A 117 12.79 -3.95 1.35
C ILE A 117 13.06 -4.64 0.00
N PHE A 118 12.44 -5.81 -0.25
CA PHE A 118 12.61 -6.50 -1.53
C PHE A 118 12.07 -5.69 -2.71
N MET A 119 10.95 -5.01 -2.54
CA MET A 119 10.37 -4.16 -3.58
C MET A 119 11.24 -2.93 -3.87
N GLU A 120 11.78 -2.28 -2.84
CA GLU A 120 12.67 -1.12 -2.98
C GLU A 120 13.93 -1.47 -3.76
N HIS A 121 14.48 -2.68 -3.50
CA HIS A 121 15.73 -3.15 -4.12
C HIS A 121 15.53 -4.04 -5.35
N ALA A 122 14.30 -4.24 -5.81
CA ALA A 122 14.01 -5.09 -6.97
C ALA A 122 14.57 -4.53 -8.29
N ALA A 123 14.75 -3.22 -8.38
CA ALA A 123 15.37 -2.54 -9.50
C ALA A 123 16.31 -1.43 -9.00
N PRO A 124 17.36 -1.06 -9.76
CA PRO A 124 18.19 0.09 -9.40
C PRO A 124 17.35 1.37 -9.27
N GLU A 125 17.68 2.20 -8.30
CA GLU A 125 16.96 3.45 -8.03
C GLU A 125 16.85 4.31 -9.31
N GLY A 126 15.65 4.77 -9.60
CA GLY A 126 15.35 5.64 -10.74
C GLY A 126 15.26 4.95 -12.10
N THR A 127 15.48 3.62 -12.21
CA THR A 127 15.36 2.88 -13.48
C THR A 127 13.97 2.32 -13.73
N GLY A 128 13.25 2.00 -12.67
CA GLY A 128 11.88 1.48 -12.74
C GLY A 128 10.82 2.57 -12.59
N ALA A 129 9.63 2.30 -13.11
CA ALA A 129 8.43 3.10 -12.89
C ALA A 129 7.19 2.21 -12.78
N MET A 130 6.16 2.75 -12.14
CA MET A 130 4.81 2.18 -12.13
C MET A 130 3.81 3.30 -12.44
N SER A 131 2.80 2.98 -13.26
CA SER A 131 1.75 3.93 -13.62
C SER A 131 0.39 3.27 -13.58
N ALA A 132 -0.59 3.93 -12.96
CA ALA A 132 -1.98 3.49 -13.00
C ALA A 132 -2.68 4.08 -14.23
N ILE A 133 -3.19 3.20 -15.08
CA ILE A 133 -3.98 3.55 -16.26
C ILE A 133 -5.45 3.52 -15.85
N LEU A 134 -6.12 4.65 -15.97
CA LEU A 134 -7.51 4.82 -15.56
C LEU A 134 -8.43 5.03 -16.77
N GLY A 135 -9.61 4.42 -16.71
CA GLY A 135 -10.69 4.65 -17.70
C GLY A 135 -10.51 3.98 -19.04
N MET A 136 -9.49 3.12 -19.21
CA MET A 136 -9.31 2.33 -20.43
C MET A 136 -9.76 0.89 -20.27
N GLU A 137 -10.27 0.32 -21.37
CA GLU A 137 -10.58 -1.11 -21.45
C GLU A 137 -9.29 -1.95 -21.37
N ASN A 138 -9.33 -3.04 -20.60
CA ASN A 138 -8.19 -3.92 -20.37
C ASN A 138 -7.53 -4.39 -21.68
N SER A 139 -8.35 -4.80 -22.66
CA SER A 139 -7.88 -5.28 -23.97
C SER A 139 -7.12 -4.21 -24.77
N SER A 140 -7.44 -2.93 -24.55
CA SER A 140 -6.72 -1.82 -25.21
C SER A 140 -5.35 -1.61 -24.57
N VAL A 141 -5.26 -1.70 -23.24
CA VAL A 141 -3.98 -1.62 -22.52
C VAL A 141 -3.09 -2.81 -22.90
N GLU A 142 -3.65 -4.03 -22.91
CA GLU A 142 -2.93 -5.25 -23.28
C GLU A 142 -2.31 -5.18 -24.69
N LYS A 143 -3.05 -4.65 -25.68
CA LYS A 143 -2.53 -4.46 -27.04
C LYS A 143 -1.34 -3.52 -27.08
N VAL A 144 -1.44 -2.38 -26.39
CA VAL A 144 -0.35 -1.40 -26.38
C VAL A 144 0.88 -1.97 -25.66
N MET A 145 0.69 -2.74 -24.59
CA MET A 145 1.80 -3.38 -23.87
C MET A 145 2.52 -4.44 -24.70
N GLN A 146 1.88 -5.04 -25.70
CA GLN A 146 2.55 -5.94 -26.65
C GLN A 146 3.47 -5.22 -27.65
N GLU A 147 3.28 -3.91 -27.83
CA GLU A 147 4.05 -3.07 -28.75
C GLU A 147 5.18 -2.30 -28.07
N ILE A 148 5.24 -2.32 -26.73
CA ILE A 148 6.24 -1.60 -25.93
C ILE A 148 7.16 -2.59 -25.22
N ASP A 149 8.41 -2.66 -25.65
CA ASP A 149 9.44 -3.40 -24.93
C ASP A 149 9.81 -2.71 -23.61
N GLY A 150 10.02 -3.50 -22.56
CA GLY A 150 10.43 -3.01 -21.25
C GLY A 150 9.29 -2.52 -20.36
N ALA A 151 8.02 -2.59 -20.78
CA ALA A 151 6.86 -2.33 -19.95
C ALA A 151 5.93 -3.55 -19.87
N TYR A 152 5.35 -3.78 -18.70
CA TYR A 152 4.56 -4.97 -18.39
C TYR A 152 3.31 -4.60 -17.58
N ILE A 153 2.26 -5.41 -17.69
CA ILE A 153 1.11 -5.26 -16.80
C ILE A 153 1.47 -5.86 -15.44
N ALA A 154 1.37 -5.04 -14.39
CA ALA A 154 1.62 -5.44 -13.02
C ALA A 154 0.35 -5.89 -12.31
N ASN A 155 -0.76 -5.15 -12.45
CA ASN A 155 -2.01 -5.41 -11.75
C ASN A 155 -3.24 -5.13 -12.61
N TYR A 156 -4.24 -5.98 -12.46
CA TYR A 156 -5.63 -5.73 -12.84
C TYR A 156 -6.41 -5.44 -11.55
N ASN A 157 -6.55 -4.17 -11.18
CA ASN A 157 -7.16 -3.82 -9.90
C ASN A 157 -8.70 -3.88 -9.94
N CYS A 158 -9.28 -3.35 -10.99
CA CYS A 158 -10.72 -3.41 -11.25
C CYS A 158 -10.98 -3.07 -12.74
N PRO A 159 -12.23 -3.22 -13.24
CA PRO A 159 -12.59 -2.72 -14.56
C PRO A 159 -12.21 -1.26 -14.73
N GLY A 160 -11.42 -0.95 -15.74
CA GLY A 160 -10.93 0.42 -16.02
C GLY A 160 -9.76 0.88 -15.14
N GLN A 161 -9.12 0.00 -14.36
CA GLN A 161 -7.88 0.32 -13.65
C GLN A 161 -6.85 -0.80 -13.77
N ILE A 162 -5.83 -0.56 -14.58
CA ILE A 162 -4.66 -1.43 -14.76
C ILE A 162 -3.41 -0.67 -14.31
N VAL A 163 -2.51 -1.36 -13.62
CA VAL A 163 -1.18 -0.83 -13.29
C VAL A 163 -0.17 -1.48 -14.22
N ILE A 164 0.63 -0.64 -14.86
CA ILE A 164 1.80 -1.06 -15.65
C ILE A 164 3.08 -0.77 -14.87
N THR A 165 4.10 -1.57 -15.10
CA THR A 165 5.43 -1.43 -14.51
C THR A 165 6.49 -1.73 -15.55
N GLY A 166 7.71 -1.27 -15.34
CA GLY A 166 8.84 -1.55 -16.21
C GLY A 166 9.90 -0.48 -16.17
N GLU A 167 10.68 -0.39 -17.24
CA GLU A 167 11.65 0.68 -17.41
C GLU A 167 10.95 2.04 -17.43
N LYS A 168 11.55 3.03 -16.78
CA LYS A 168 10.95 4.36 -16.65
C LYS A 168 10.58 4.97 -17.99
N GLU A 169 11.45 4.86 -18.98
CA GLU A 169 11.24 5.40 -20.32
C GLU A 169 10.10 4.69 -21.05
N ALA A 170 10.01 3.36 -20.92
CA ALA A 170 8.92 2.57 -21.50
C ALA A 170 7.56 2.92 -20.87
N CYS A 171 7.49 3.11 -19.55
CA CYS A 171 6.29 3.56 -18.86
C CYS A 171 5.90 5.00 -19.27
N LEU A 172 6.86 5.90 -19.49
CA LEU A 172 6.62 7.27 -19.93
C LEU A 172 6.10 7.34 -21.36
N LEU A 173 6.49 6.44 -22.26
CA LEU A 173 5.95 6.37 -23.64
C LEU A 173 4.43 6.20 -23.62
N TYR A 174 3.90 5.41 -22.69
CA TYR A 174 2.47 5.22 -22.54
C TYR A 174 1.75 6.41 -21.90
N THR A 175 2.39 7.05 -20.92
CA THR A 175 1.78 8.10 -20.10
C THR A 175 2.04 9.51 -20.61
N SER A 176 2.95 9.67 -21.60
CA SER A 176 3.22 10.97 -22.20
C SER A 176 2.04 11.43 -23.09
N PRO A 177 1.58 12.68 -22.95
CA PRO A 177 0.55 13.21 -23.85
C PRO A 177 1.05 13.14 -25.28
N SER A 178 0.21 12.57 -26.16
CA SER A 178 0.50 12.53 -27.60
C SER A 178 0.73 13.95 -28.13
N PRO A 179 1.65 14.15 -29.08
CA PRO A 179 1.78 15.44 -29.76
C PRO A 179 0.46 15.95 -30.36
N ARG A 180 -0.53 15.06 -30.59
CA ARG A 180 -1.87 15.40 -31.07
C ARG A 180 -2.75 16.02 -29.98
N ASP A 181 -2.46 15.79 -28.71
CA ASP A 181 -3.26 16.32 -27.60
C ASP A 181 -2.91 17.79 -27.29
N ARG A 182 -1.76 18.28 -27.79
CA ARG A 182 -1.34 19.68 -27.67
C ARG A 182 -2.08 20.64 -28.60
N THR A 183 -2.91 20.16 -29.53
CA THR A 183 -3.62 20.96 -30.52
C THR A 183 -5.08 21.22 -30.21
N ARG A 184 -5.56 20.85 -29.00
CA ARG A 184 -6.89 21.20 -28.51
C ARG A 184 -6.78 22.16 -27.33
N SER A 185 -6.48 23.40 -27.61
CA SER A 185 -6.72 24.58 -26.77
C SER A 185 -7.79 25.42 -27.40
#